data_0f16b80de7d26081862eb3c1c6cf78e1
#
_entry.id   0f16b80de7d26081862eb3c1c6cf78e1
#
_cell.length_a   1.000
_cell.length_b   1.000
_cell.length_c   1.000
_cell.angle_alpha   90.00
_cell.angle_beta   90.00
_cell.angle_gamma   90.00
#
_symmetry.space_group_name_H-M   'P 1'
#
loop_
_entity.id
_entity.type
_entity.pdbx_description
1 polymer ?
#
loop_
_entity_poly.entity_id
_entity_poly.type
_entity_poly.pdbx_seq_one_letter_code
_entity_poly.pdbx_strand_id
1 'polypeptide(L)'
;MKKIHRVFAMLMAAIMALSLVTMAFAAEPTIDPAKKASLSIYKYDITKASEDGVWDAESYVSTGLHDDAVIDKLSKYAIQGVEFTYLKVADITMNNELVDGQRQVGVLYGFDNSDRSSAVLSAIGLTASDAHKTEGGVNYYTSDSLNNKLAAALAANATNVKNALETAVKNGGVAITETDAAGHTSASDMNQGLYLVVETRVPENVTSTCNPFLISLPMTTIDGSEWLYDLVIYPKNQTGNPTLSKTVREAKNSTGKHNGSLTDITDGFEHTATASVGDTVDYQILSTLPTITSKASGLSEYTYVDTLSKGIKYNKNDVVIEFFKDAGCTDKITTWAEDSGKFTVVYDDTQNSMTIRMTEIGLTEINEATTVYTDSVERGYSDCTMRITYAATLTSDAQMGDKDNPNEVELTWKRTNTTYYDTLNDCCHVYTYGIDVLKQFSDGKGDIQNVKFLLYNDADDVYVIAELVDGVYYAKSIAAKKADATTFVPNAQGHIVVKGLEDDSYSLTETATDKGYILLQNAIELVIKTSENGQCEECGAKLLTASATVNGKDVTMTDGNAIVPLTVLNNPGFNLPKTGGRGVWMYTVGGALLLGAAAFIVIRSRKQHKSEQ
;
A
#
# COMPACT_ATOMS: atom_id res chain seq x y z
N MET A 1 -12.50 -6.91 16.19
CA MET A 1 -12.38 -5.54 15.64
C MET A 1 -13.27 -4.51 16.34
N LYS A 2 -14.58 -4.55 16.37
CA LYS A 2 -15.43 -3.49 17.03
C LYS A 2 -15.23 -3.26 18.54
N LYS A 3 -14.59 -4.16 19.29
CA LYS A 3 -14.35 -3.99 20.74
C LYS A 3 -12.99 -3.31 21.01
N ILE A 4 -12.00 -3.47 20.16
CA ILE A 4 -10.64 -2.92 20.32
C ILE A 4 -10.63 -1.41 20.07
N HIS A 5 -11.35 -0.94 19.03
CA HIS A 5 -11.49 0.50 18.76
C HIS A 5 -12.25 1.25 19.87
N ARG A 6 -13.10 0.56 20.64
CA ARG A 6 -13.80 1.16 21.79
C ARG A 6 -12.88 1.39 23.00
N VAL A 7 -11.88 0.57 23.18
CA VAL A 7 -10.92 0.72 24.30
C VAL A 7 -9.93 1.86 24.00
N PHE A 8 -9.48 1.99 22.74
CA PHE A 8 -8.63 3.11 22.30
C PHE A 8 -9.34 4.46 22.41
N ALA A 9 -10.61 4.52 22.00
CA ALA A 9 -11.44 5.71 22.15
C ALA A 9 -11.68 6.06 23.62
N MET A 10 -11.78 5.07 24.52
CA MET A 10 -11.95 5.32 25.95
C MET A 10 -10.67 5.80 26.65
N LEU A 11 -9.49 5.34 26.23
CA LEU A 11 -8.21 5.82 26.81
C LEU A 11 -7.91 7.27 26.38
N MET A 12 -8.19 7.62 25.13
CA MET A 12 -8.08 9.00 24.64
C MET A 12 -9.15 9.90 25.29
N ALA A 13 -10.36 9.39 25.51
CA ALA A 13 -11.43 10.10 26.22
C ALA A 13 -11.08 10.35 27.70
N ALA A 14 -10.37 9.43 28.35
CA ALA A 14 -9.94 9.61 29.75
C ALA A 14 -8.88 10.69 29.93
N ILE A 15 -8.01 10.93 28.92
CA ILE A 15 -7.03 12.03 28.95
C ILE A 15 -7.70 13.38 28.62
N MET A 16 -8.83 13.39 27.92
CA MET A 16 -9.56 14.58 27.48
C MET A 16 -10.92 14.78 28.18
N ALA A 17 -11.40 13.80 28.96
CA ALA A 17 -12.70 13.87 29.65
C ALA A 17 -12.72 14.79 30.89
N LEU A 18 -11.69 15.63 31.07
CA LEU A 18 -11.60 16.57 32.19
C LEU A 18 -12.51 17.81 32.07
N SER A 19 -13.34 17.90 31.04
CA SER A 19 -14.23 19.05 30.85
C SER A 19 -15.70 18.82 31.21
N LEU A 20 -16.06 17.68 31.82
CA LEU A 20 -17.46 17.35 32.09
C LEU A 20 -17.78 17.17 33.57
N VAL A 21 -17.56 18.19 34.36
CA VAL A 21 -18.32 18.29 35.60
C VAL A 21 -19.33 19.43 35.44
N THR A 22 -20.61 19.07 35.33
CA THR A 22 -21.71 20.05 35.46
C THR A 22 -21.66 20.61 36.86
N MET A 23 -21.27 21.86 37.01
CA MET A 23 -21.10 22.52 38.28
C MET A 23 -22.26 23.44 38.61
N ALA A 24 -22.74 23.33 39.83
CA ALA A 24 -23.53 24.39 40.45
C ALA A 24 -22.57 25.45 41.03
N PHE A 25 -22.32 26.54 40.30
CA PHE A 25 -21.53 27.66 40.81
C PHE A 25 -22.32 28.51 41.78
N ALA A 26 -21.77 28.72 42.95
CA ALA A 26 -22.33 29.67 43.93
C ALA A 26 -21.97 31.14 43.66
N ALA A 27 -21.00 31.44 42.80
CA ALA A 27 -20.71 32.71 42.14
C ALA A 27 -19.99 32.37 40.85
N GLU A 28 -20.47 32.89 39.69
CA GLU A 28 -19.96 32.54 38.36
C GLU A 28 -18.48 32.90 38.22
N PRO A 29 -17.53 31.97 38.17
CA PRO A 29 -16.18 32.25 37.75
C PRO A 29 -16.25 32.57 36.26
N THR A 30 -16.31 33.82 35.90
CA THR A 30 -16.21 34.26 34.51
C THR A 30 -14.79 34.20 34.05
N ILE A 31 -14.58 33.78 32.79
CA ILE A 31 -13.26 33.92 32.15
C ILE A 31 -12.87 35.39 32.14
N ASP A 32 -11.70 35.71 32.70
CA ASP A 32 -11.16 37.09 32.67
C ASP A 32 -10.47 37.32 31.31
N PRO A 33 -11.07 38.10 30.41
CA PRO A 33 -10.55 38.29 29.05
C PRO A 33 -9.22 39.06 29.00
N ALA A 34 -8.82 39.71 30.10
CA ALA A 34 -7.55 40.43 30.19
C ALA A 34 -6.36 39.53 30.52
N LYS A 35 -6.61 38.36 31.05
CA LYS A 35 -5.55 37.40 31.39
C LYS A 35 -4.99 36.71 30.14
N LYS A 36 -3.67 36.63 30.09
CA LYS A 36 -2.93 35.78 29.18
C LYS A 36 -2.80 34.40 29.80
N ALA A 37 -2.56 33.41 28.94
CA ALA A 37 -2.35 32.03 29.34
C ALA A 37 -0.92 31.58 29.05
N SER A 38 -0.53 30.47 29.68
CA SER A 38 0.71 29.77 29.37
C SER A 38 0.48 28.27 29.22
N LEU A 39 1.37 27.60 28.48
CA LEU A 39 1.42 26.16 28.32
C LEU A 39 2.81 25.68 28.67
N SER A 40 2.93 24.80 29.64
CA SER A 40 4.14 24.05 29.98
C SER A 40 3.98 22.59 29.59
N ILE A 41 4.98 22.02 28.94
CA ILE A 41 4.99 20.64 28.45
C ILE A 41 6.18 19.92 29.06
N TYR A 42 5.92 18.77 29.68
CA TYR A 42 6.94 17.83 30.14
C TYR A 42 6.82 16.53 29.36
N LYS A 43 7.86 16.19 28.60
CA LYS A 43 7.88 15.06 27.68
C LYS A 43 8.64 13.88 28.22
N TYR A 44 8.01 12.70 28.27
CA TYR A 44 8.57 11.50 28.87
C TYR A 44 8.48 10.27 27.95
N ASP A 45 9.46 9.37 28.12
CA ASP A 45 9.49 8.04 27.51
C ASP A 45 8.73 7.05 28.39
N ILE A 46 7.51 6.73 28.00
CA ILE A 46 6.70 5.76 28.74
C ILE A 46 7.09 4.31 28.47
N THR A 47 7.84 4.04 27.40
CA THR A 47 8.40 2.71 27.13
C THR A 47 9.27 2.29 28.30
N LYS A 48 10.32 3.05 28.57
CA LYS A 48 11.24 2.82 29.67
C LYS A 48 10.59 2.94 31.04
N ALA A 49 9.74 3.95 31.24
CA ALA A 49 9.06 4.15 32.51
C ALA A 49 8.12 2.97 32.87
N SER A 50 7.45 2.37 31.87
CA SER A 50 6.61 1.19 32.07
C SER A 50 7.43 -0.08 32.27
N GLU A 51 8.54 -0.24 31.56
CA GLU A 51 9.49 -1.34 31.73
C GLU A 51 10.05 -1.40 33.15
N ASP A 52 10.41 -0.24 33.71
CA ASP A 52 10.88 -0.11 35.08
C ASP A 52 9.75 -0.20 36.12
N GLY A 53 8.49 -0.45 35.71
CA GLY A 53 7.34 -0.52 36.61
C GLY A 53 7.01 0.82 37.28
N VAL A 54 7.53 1.92 36.75
CA VAL A 54 7.36 3.27 37.31
C VAL A 54 6.08 3.93 36.79
N TRP A 55 5.69 3.62 35.56
CA TRP A 55 4.52 4.21 34.91
C TRP A 55 3.37 3.19 34.80
N ASP A 56 2.17 3.63 35.21
CA ASP A 56 0.92 2.93 35.01
C ASP A 56 -0.09 3.94 34.43
N ALA A 57 -0.48 3.72 33.16
CA ALA A 57 -1.36 4.62 32.44
C ALA A 57 -2.79 4.70 33.03
N GLU A 58 -3.25 3.63 33.70
CA GLU A 58 -4.60 3.59 34.29
C GLU A 58 -4.70 4.35 35.60
N SER A 59 -3.57 4.52 36.31
CA SER A 59 -3.53 5.20 37.62
C SER A 59 -3.30 6.70 37.54
N TYR A 60 -2.95 7.24 36.36
CA TYR A 60 -2.63 8.66 36.20
C TYR A 60 -3.73 9.45 35.52
N VAL A 61 -4.21 10.49 36.20
CA VAL A 61 -5.17 11.47 35.64
C VAL A 61 -4.48 12.82 35.52
N SER A 62 -4.40 13.37 34.29
CA SER A 62 -3.86 14.70 34.05
C SER A 62 -4.83 15.76 34.58
N THR A 63 -4.36 16.61 35.48
CA THR A 63 -5.15 17.67 36.12
C THR A 63 -5.01 19.02 35.44
N GLY A 64 -4.06 19.17 34.53
CA GLY A 64 -3.66 20.46 33.97
C GLY A 64 -2.76 21.29 34.90
N LEU A 65 -2.45 20.78 36.08
CA LEU A 65 -1.63 21.45 37.08
C LEU A 65 -0.20 20.89 37.07
N HIS A 66 0.72 21.70 37.61
CA HIS A 66 2.07 21.25 37.88
C HIS A 66 2.04 20.17 38.98
N ASP A 67 2.72 19.05 38.71
CA ASP A 67 2.75 17.87 39.59
C ASP A 67 4.22 17.44 39.84
N ASP A 68 4.78 17.90 40.95
CA ASP A 68 6.15 17.56 41.33
C ASP A 68 6.34 16.06 41.47
N ALA A 69 5.33 15.32 41.97
CA ALA A 69 5.45 13.88 42.17
C ALA A 69 5.56 13.13 40.82
N VAL A 70 4.84 13.56 39.79
CA VAL A 70 4.97 13.03 38.44
C VAL A 70 6.31 13.39 37.82
N ILE A 71 6.75 14.65 37.97
CA ILE A 71 8.02 15.13 37.42
C ILE A 71 9.19 14.37 38.06
N ASP A 72 9.22 14.28 39.38
CA ASP A 72 10.29 13.57 40.10
C ASP A 72 10.33 12.09 39.71
N LYS A 73 9.15 11.44 39.64
CA LYS A 73 9.01 10.04 39.31
C LYS A 73 9.46 9.74 37.87
N LEU A 74 9.19 10.65 36.91
CA LEU A 74 9.50 10.44 35.51
C LEU A 74 10.77 11.17 35.04
N SER A 75 11.47 11.89 35.89
CA SER A 75 12.64 12.73 35.55
C SER A 75 13.71 12.01 34.73
N LYS A 76 14.04 10.76 35.07
CA LYS A 76 15.04 9.96 34.34
C LYS A 76 14.54 9.42 32.98
N TYR A 77 13.27 9.60 32.69
CA TYR A 77 12.65 9.21 31.41
C TYR A 77 12.34 10.42 30.54
N ALA A 78 12.91 11.58 30.86
CA ALA A 78 12.74 12.80 30.09
C ALA A 78 13.28 12.64 28.66
N ILE A 79 12.53 13.16 27.67
CA ILE A 79 12.97 13.17 26.26
C ILE A 79 13.34 14.60 25.88
N GLN A 80 14.62 14.80 25.58
CA GLN A 80 15.15 16.08 25.06
C GLN A 80 15.00 16.13 23.53
N GLY A 81 14.83 17.35 22.98
CA GLY A 81 14.87 17.59 21.53
C GLY A 81 13.53 17.40 20.81
N VAL A 82 12.42 17.34 21.54
CA VAL A 82 11.08 17.27 20.97
C VAL A 82 10.53 18.68 20.73
N GLU A 83 10.08 18.98 19.53
CA GLU A 83 9.42 20.22 19.17
C GLU A 83 7.90 20.05 19.11
N PHE A 84 7.18 20.96 19.75
CA PHE A 84 5.74 21.09 19.63
C PHE A 84 5.38 22.36 18.86
N THR A 85 4.37 22.27 18.02
CA THR A 85 3.77 23.42 17.34
C THR A 85 2.32 23.56 17.78
N TYR A 86 1.89 24.74 18.17
CA TYR A 86 0.50 25.01 18.49
C TYR A 86 -0.15 25.98 17.50
N LEU A 87 -1.44 25.79 17.27
CA LEU A 87 -2.27 26.63 16.40
C LEU A 87 -3.56 26.98 17.12
N LYS A 88 -3.85 28.28 17.30
CA LYS A 88 -5.16 28.72 17.78
C LYS A 88 -6.20 28.46 16.68
N VAL A 89 -7.19 27.60 16.96
CA VAL A 89 -8.18 27.14 15.99
C VAL A 89 -9.59 27.70 16.24
N ALA A 90 -9.89 28.15 17.47
CA ALA A 90 -11.18 28.74 17.80
C ALA A 90 -11.08 29.75 18.96
N ASP A 91 -12.03 30.68 19.00
CA ASP A 91 -12.24 31.53 20.15
C ASP A 91 -13.09 30.81 21.19
N ILE A 92 -12.83 31.12 22.48
CA ILE A 92 -13.57 30.58 23.62
C ILE A 92 -14.69 31.53 24.02
N THR A 93 -15.87 31.02 24.30
CA THR A 93 -17.01 31.80 24.82
C THR A 93 -17.79 30.99 25.86
N MET A 94 -18.36 31.68 26.85
CA MET A 94 -19.24 31.07 27.84
C MET A 94 -20.61 30.80 27.23
N ASN A 95 -21.11 29.57 27.39
CA ASN A 95 -22.49 29.24 27.11
C ASN A 95 -23.34 29.44 28.36
N ASN A 96 -24.32 30.33 28.30
CA ASN A 96 -25.25 30.64 29.37
C ASN A 96 -26.71 30.48 28.92
N GLU A 97 -26.95 29.57 27.98
CA GLU A 97 -28.28 29.35 27.41
C GLU A 97 -29.25 28.73 28.41
N LEU A 98 -30.53 29.15 28.31
CA LEU A 98 -31.63 28.52 29.05
C LEU A 98 -32.25 27.45 28.17
N VAL A 99 -32.13 26.19 28.58
CA VAL A 99 -32.80 25.05 27.94
C VAL A 99 -33.83 24.49 28.92
N ASP A 100 -35.10 24.47 28.52
CA ASP A 100 -36.23 24.04 29.36
C ASP A 100 -36.32 24.74 30.74
N GLY A 101 -35.92 26.04 30.77
CA GLY A 101 -35.93 26.82 31.99
C GLY A 101 -34.76 26.59 32.94
N GLN A 102 -33.83 25.71 32.57
CA GLN A 102 -32.58 25.49 33.30
C GLN A 102 -31.42 26.14 32.59
N ARG A 103 -30.57 26.87 33.34
CA ARG A 103 -29.37 27.50 32.81
C ARG A 103 -28.33 26.41 32.53
N GLN A 104 -27.92 26.32 31.28
CA GLN A 104 -26.80 25.48 30.87
C GLN A 104 -25.52 26.35 30.90
N VAL A 105 -24.63 26.02 31.84
CA VAL A 105 -23.33 26.72 31.93
C VAL A 105 -22.28 25.82 31.31
N GLY A 106 -21.50 26.34 30.39
CA GLY A 106 -20.44 25.58 29.72
C GLY A 106 -19.58 26.48 28.86
N VAL A 107 -18.70 25.87 28.09
CA VAL A 107 -17.81 26.55 27.17
C VAL A 107 -18.15 26.11 25.75
N LEU A 108 -18.19 27.09 24.85
CA LEU A 108 -18.29 26.86 23.42
C LEU A 108 -17.05 27.41 22.71
N TYR A 109 -16.66 26.74 21.65
CA TYR A 109 -15.53 27.11 20.80
C TYR A 109 -16.03 27.55 19.44
N GLY A 110 -15.81 28.84 19.13
CA GLY A 110 -16.25 29.47 17.89
C GLY A 110 -15.20 29.35 16.79
N PHE A 111 -15.50 28.54 15.79
CA PHE A 111 -14.67 28.42 14.59
C PHE A 111 -15.15 29.42 13.53
N ASP A 112 -14.26 30.31 13.15
CA ASP A 112 -14.49 31.20 12.01
C ASP A 112 -14.30 30.41 10.69
N ASN A 113 -14.58 31.05 9.56
CA ASN A 113 -14.42 30.44 8.24
C ASN A 113 -12.99 30.66 7.69
N SER A 114 -11.99 30.84 8.54
CA SER A 114 -10.60 30.94 8.10
C SER A 114 -10.09 29.58 7.57
N ASP A 115 -9.09 29.63 6.68
CA ASP A 115 -8.50 28.42 6.09
C ASP A 115 -7.98 27.45 7.15
N ARG A 116 -7.36 27.95 8.22
CA ARG A 116 -6.84 27.13 9.33
C ARG A 116 -7.93 26.45 10.14
N SER A 117 -9.02 27.18 10.48
CA SER A 117 -10.17 26.58 11.16
C SER A 117 -10.83 25.53 10.30
N SER A 118 -11.02 25.81 9.01
CA SER A 118 -11.60 24.89 8.03
C SER A 118 -10.75 23.64 7.82
N ALA A 119 -9.42 23.77 7.78
CA ALA A 119 -8.50 22.65 7.64
C ALA A 119 -8.60 21.68 8.82
N VAL A 120 -8.64 22.20 10.05
CA VAL A 120 -8.77 21.36 11.26
C VAL A 120 -10.13 20.68 11.32
N LEU A 121 -11.24 21.43 11.10
CA LEU A 121 -12.58 20.84 11.08
C LEU A 121 -12.72 19.74 10.03
N SER A 122 -12.17 19.95 8.84
CA SER A 122 -12.15 18.96 7.76
C SER A 122 -11.38 17.71 8.15
N ALA A 123 -10.19 17.87 8.73
CA ALA A 123 -9.33 16.75 9.14
C ALA A 123 -10.01 15.82 10.18
N ILE A 124 -10.83 16.39 11.09
CA ILE A 124 -11.54 15.62 12.11
C ILE A 124 -12.99 15.28 11.72
N GLY A 125 -13.41 15.62 10.49
CA GLY A 125 -14.74 15.31 9.99
C GLY A 125 -15.87 16.05 10.68
N LEU A 126 -15.62 17.27 11.20
CA LEU A 126 -16.64 18.16 11.76
C LEU A 126 -17.23 19.08 10.69
N THR A 127 -18.54 19.18 10.70
CA THR A 127 -19.32 20.01 9.76
C THR A 127 -20.21 21.00 10.49
N ALA A 128 -20.77 21.98 9.77
CA ALA A 128 -21.72 22.93 10.36
C ALA A 128 -22.96 22.25 10.99
N SER A 129 -23.32 21.05 10.54
CA SER A 129 -24.43 20.29 11.13
C SER A 129 -24.10 19.69 12.51
N ASP A 130 -22.83 19.56 12.85
CA ASP A 130 -22.37 19.10 14.17
C ASP A 130 -22.25 20.28 15.18
N ALA A 131 -22.43 21.53 14.72
CA ALA A 131 -22.34 22.70 15.59
C ALA A 131 -23.47 22.75 16.61
N HIS A 132 -23.14 23.12 17.85
CA HIS A 132 -24.12 23.39 18.89
C HIS A 132 -25.02 24.58 18.49
N LYS A 133 -24.40 25.63 17.92
CA LYS A 133 -25.11 26.76 17.30
C LYS A 133 -24.24 27.42 16.21
N THR A 134 -24.92 28.17 15.32
CA THR A 134 -24.26 29.04 14.35
C THR A 134 -24.77 30.46 14.55
N GLU A 135 -23.87 31.41 14.74
CA GLU A 135 -24.20 32.81 14.97
C GLU A 135 -23.17 33.72 14.26
N GLY A 136 -23.65 34.72 13.50
CA GLY A 136 -22.76 35.64 12.79
C GLY A 136 -21.80 35.00 11.77
N GLY A 137 -22.11 33.81 11.26
CA GLY A 137 -21.23 33.02 10.36
C GLY A 137 -20.15 32.20 11.07
N VAL A 138 -20.16 32.18 12.42
CA VAL A 138 -19.27 31.36 13.25
C VAL A 138 -20.02 30.12 13.72
N ASN A 139 -19.41 28.95 13.58
CA ASN A 139 -19.93 27.69 14.11
C ASN A 139 -19.33 27.44 15.49
N TYR A 140 -20.19 27.19 16.46
CA TYR A 140 -19.80 26.95 17.85
C TYR A 140 -19.96 25.48 18.20
N TYR A 141 -18.89 24.86 18.68
CA TYR A 141 -18.88 23.44 19.08
C TYR A 141 -18.60 23.30 20.58
N THR A 142 -19.10 22.22 21.16
CA THR A 142 -18.76 21.81 22.53
C THR A 142 -17.43 21.05 22.55
N SER A 143 -16.78 21.01 23.72
CA SER A 143 -15.57 20.19 23.93
C SER A 143 -15.80 18.72 23.60
N ASP A 144 -16.97 18.18 23.96
CA ASP A 144 -17.33 16.78 23.69
C ASP A 144 -17.40 16.49 22.20
N SER A 145 -18.07 17.36 21.44
CA SER A 145 -18.18 17.20 20.00
C SER A 145 -16.78 17.19 19.34
N LEU A 146 -15.93 18.13 19.73
CA LEU A 146 -14.56 18.26 19.22
C LEU A 146 -13.70 17.04 19.57
N ASN A 147 -13.67 16.64 20.83
CA ASN A 147 -12.86 15.53 21.30
C ASN A 147 -13.32 14.18 20.74
N ASN A 148 -14.63 13.94 20.71
CA ASN A 148 -15.18 12.70 20.16
C ASN A 148 -14.91 12.57 18.66
N LYS A 149 -15.00 13.67 17.90
CA LYS A 149 -14.69 13.65 16.45
C LYS A 149 -13.20 13.46 16.19
N LEU A 150 -12.34 14.16 16.92
CA LEU A 150 -10.89 13.96 16.81
C LEU A 150 -10.52 12.51 17.14
N ALA A 151 -11.02 11.96 18.24
CA ALA A 151 -10.77 10.57 18.62
C ALA A 151 -11.29 9.57 17.58
N ALA A 152 -12.49 9.80 17.04
CA ALA A 152 -13.09 8.95 16.01
C ALA A 152 -12.30 9.01 14.68
N ALA A 153 -11.86 10.21 14.28
CA ALA A 153 -11.05 10.40 13.08
C ALA A 153 -9.70 9.70 13.20
N LEU A 154 -9.00 9.88 14.33
CA LEU A 154 -7.74 9.19 14.60
C LEU A 154 -7.91 7.66 14.66
N ALA A 155 -9.00 7.16 15.22
CA ALA A 155 -9.29 5.72 15.24
C ALA A 155 -9.61 5.14 13.86
N ALA A 156 -10.16 5.95 12.96
CA ALA A 156 -10.52 5.53 11.60
C ALA A 156 -9.31 5.54 10.65
N ASN A 157 -8.47 6.58 10.72
CA ASN A 157 -7.27 6.72 9.89
C ASN A 157 -6.27 7.69 10.56
N ALA A 158 -5.47 7.15 11.49
CA ALA A 158 -4.52 7.94 12.27
C ALA A 158 -3.51 8.68 11.39
N THR A 159 -2.95 8.03 10.39
CA THR A 159 -1.88 8.59 9.54
C THR A 159 -2.37 9.80 8.77
N ASN A 160 -3.49 9.70 8.06
CA ASN A 160 -4.02 10.81 7.27
C ASN A 160 -4.46 11.99 8.15
N VAL A 161 -5.07 11.71 9.31
CA VAL A 161 -5.51 12.75 10.26
C VAL A 161 -4.30 13.46 10.87
N LYS A 162 -3.28 12.70 11.32
CA LYS A 162 -2.03 13.29 11.85
C LYS A 162 -1.36 14.18 10.81
N ASN A 163 -1.18 13.70 9.58
CA ASN A 163 -0.56 14.46 8.48
C ASN A 163 -1.33 15.73 8.15
N ALA A 164 -2.66 15.67 8.10
CA ALA A 164 -3.50 16.84 7.83
C ALA A 164 -3.40 17.88 8.96
N LEU A 165 -3.45 17.45 10.23
CA LEU A 165 -3.31 18.33 11.38
C LEU A 165 -1.90 18.90 11.52
N GLU A 166 -0.86 18.11 11.24
CA GLU A 166 0.52 18.57 11.20
C GLU A 166 0.72 19.63 10.09
N THR A 167 0.15 19.39 8.91
CA THR A 167 0.16 20.38 7.83
C THR A 167 -0.53 21.68 8.23
N ALA A 168 -1.67 21.61 8.93
CA ALA A 168 -2.38 22.79 9.42
C ALA A 168 -1.53 23.61 10.40
N VAL A 169 -0.86 22.96 11.37
CA VAL A 169 -0.01 23.67 12.33
C VAL A 169 1.26 24.22 11.68
N LYS A 170 1.88 23.53 10.73
CA LYS A 170 3.05 24.04 9.98
C LYS A 170 2.72 25.28 9.13
N ASN A 171 1.50 25.37 8.62
CA ASN A 171 1.06 26.50 7.78
C ASN A 171 0.61 27.75 8.55
N GLY A 172 0.38 27.68 9.86
CA GLY A 172 -0.14 28.84 10.60
C GLY A 172 0.08 28.81 12.10
N GLY A 173 0.75 27.79 12.61
CA GLY A 173 1.06 27.62 14.03
C GLY A 173 2.35 28.31 14.46
N VAL A 174 2.62 28.20 15.75
CA VAL A 174 3.81 28.72 16.40
C VAL A 174 4.58 27.54 17.00
N ALA A 175 5.81 27.33 16.55
CA ALA A 175 6.70 26.32 17.13
C ALA A 175 7.19 26.79 18.50
N ILE A 176 7.21 25.86 19.47
CA ILE A 176 7.80 26.06 20.79
C ILE A 176 9.27 25.60 20.72
N THR A 177 10.15 26.18 21.52
CA THR A 177 11.52 25.70 21.66
C THR A 177 11.53 24.22 22.00
N GLU A 178 12.48 23.46 21.47
CA GLU A 178 12.63 22.03 21.79
C GLU A 178 12.72 21.78 23.29
N THR A 179 12.22 20.61 23.71
CA THR A 179 12.36 20.17 25.11
C THR A 179 13.82 20.10 25.54
N ASP A 180 14.10 20.58 26.74
CA ASP A 180 15.41 20.52 27.37
C ASP A 180 15.76 19.13 27.95
N ALA A 181 16.87 19.01 28.66
CA ALA A 181 17.31 17.76 29.28
C ALA A 181 16.35 17.21 30.36
N ALA A 182 15.47 18.07 30.92
CA ALA A 182 14.39 17.67 31.82
C ALA A 182 13.10 17.29 31.09
N GLY A 183 13.13 17.30 29.75
CA GLY A 183 11.96 17.08 28.91
C GLY A 183 10.98 18.26 28.89
N HIS A 184 11.38 19.41 29.41
CA HIS A 184 10.51 20.57 29.59
C HIS A 184 10.63 21.57 28.44
N THR A 185 9.49 22.12 28.03
CA THR A 185 9.38 23.31 27.19
C THR A 185 8.12 24.10 27.54
N SER A 186 8.04 25.38 27.16
CA SER A 186 6.88 26.21 27.46
C SER A 186 6.63 27.32 26.45
N ALA A 187 5.37 27.74 26.36
CA ALA A 187 4.92 28.94 25.66
C ALA A 187 4.18 29.87 26.65
N SER A 188 4.46 31.16 26.62
CA SER A 188 3.86 32.19 27.47
C SER A 188 3.13 33.23 26.64
N ASP A 189 2.41 34.16 27.29
CA ASP A 189 1.66 35.25 26.67
C ASP A 189 0.63 34.81 25.62
N MET A 190 0.10 33.62 25.75
CA MET A 190 -0.88 33.05 24.82
C MET A 190 -2.24 33.74 24.99
N ASN A 191 -2.89 34.01 23.87
CA ASN A 191 -4.28 34.47 23.88
C ASN A 191 -5.21 33.35 24.31
N GLN A 192 -6.35 33.71 24.90
CA GLN A 192 -7.38 32.70 25.24
C GLN A 192 -8.00 32.12 23.97
N GLY A 193 -8.37 30.84 24.02
CA GLY A 193 -8.98 30.10 22.91
C GLY A 193 -8.76 28.61 22.96
N LEU A 194 -9.19 27.93 21.93
CA LEU A 194 -8.90 26.51 21.67
C LEU A 194 -7.65 26.42 20.80
N TYR A 195 -6.76 25.55 21.19
CA TYR A 195 -5.52 25.29 20.47
C TYR A 195 -5.39 23.84 20.06
N LEU A 196 -4.99 23.62 18.81
CA LEU A 196 -4.44 22.35 18.34
C LEU A 196 -2.95 22.33 18.68
N VAL A 197 -2.48 21.28 19.33
CA VAL A 197 -1.06 21.03 19.63
C VAL A 197 -0.62 19.76 18.94
N VAL A 198 0.48 19.84 18.20
CA VAL A 198 1.06 18.74 17.44
C VAL A 198 2.54 18.65 17.75
N GLU A 199 3.03 17.44 17.89
CA GLU A 199 4.45 17.12 17.97
C GLU A 199 5.02 17.14 16.55
N THR A 200 5.81 18.18 16.21
CA THR A 200 6.24 18.44 14.83
C THR A 200 7.65 17.97 14.51
N ARG A 201 8.45 17.68 15.54
CA ARG A 201 9.76 17.07 15.42
C ARG A 201 10.12 16.27 16.67
N VAL A 202 10.72 15.10 16.46
CA VAL A 202 11.15 14.20 17.52
C VAL A 202 12.58 13.72 17.26
N PRO A 203 13.34 13.34 18.29
CA PRO A 203 14.62 12.65 18.14
C PRO A 203 14.45 11.30 17.41
N GLU A 204 15.51 10.81 16.77
CA GLU A 204 15.51 9.56 15.99
C GLU A 204 15.11 8.30 16.79
N ASN A 205 15.32 8.32 18.11
CA ASN A 205 14.94 7.22 18.99
C ASN A 205 13.45 7.20 19.36
N VAL A 206 12.68 8.19 18.95
CA VAL A 206 11.21 8.25 19.13
C VAL A 206 10.55 7.73 17.88
N THR A 207 9.93 6.58 17.95
CA THR A 207 9.30 5.91 16.81
C THR A 207 7.77 6.08 16.80
N SER A 208 7.16 6.43 17.95
CA SER A 208 5.74 6.76 18.05
C SER A 208 5.55 8.11 18.74
N THR A 209 5.03 9.08 17.98
CA THR A 209 4.68 10.41 18.49
C THR A 209 3.36 10.37 19.26
N CYS A 210 3.14 11.32 20.18
CA CYS A 210 1.80 11.48 20.73
C CYS A 210 0.81 11.93 19.64
N ASN A 211 -0.45 11.53 19.79
CA ASN A 211 -1.49 11.99 18.87
C ASN A 211 -1.67 13.51 18.99
N PRO A 212 -2.02 14.21 17.90
CA PRO A 212 -2.49 15.58 17.96
C PRO A 212 -3.65 15.72 18.96
N PHE A 213 -3.63 16.78 19.75
CA PHE A 213 -4.66 17.01 20.77
C PHE A 213 -5.09 18.45 20.84
N LEU A 214 -6.29 18.67 21.40
CA LEU A 214 -6.85 20.00 21.62
C LEU A 214 -6.72 20.39 23.08
N ILE A 215 -6.38 21.65 23.33
CA ILE A 215 -6.36 22.25 24.68
C ILE A 215 -7.15 23.55 24.67
N SER A 216 -7.87 23.79 25.77
CA SER A 216 -8.52 25.07 26.03
C SER A 216 -7.66 25.94 26.93
N LEU A 217 -7.47 27.18 26.58
CA LEU A 217 -6.82 28.18 27.42
C LEU A 217 -7.79 29.36 27.63
N PRO A 218 -8.31 29.61 28.87
CA PRO A 218 -8.12 28.79 30.06
C PRO A 218 -8.88 27.46 30.01
N MET A 219 -8.51 26.55 30.89
CA MET A 219 -9.20 25.30 31.20
C MET A 219 -9.80 25.37 32.60
N THR A 220 -10.80 24.54 32.94
CA THR A 220 -11.31 24.42 34.31
C THR A 220 -10.49 23.39 35.11
N THR A 221 -10.33 23.58 36.41
CA THR A 221 -9.88 22.53 37.32
C THR A 221 -10.81 21.31 37.27
N ILE A 222 -10.35 20.14 37.72
CA ILE A 222 -11.17 18.91 37.74
C ILE A 222 -12.46 19.09 38.54
N ASP A 223 -12.39 19.80 39.67
CA ASP A 223 -13.57 20.12 40.48
C ASP A 223 -14.38 21.31 39.95
N GLY A 224 -13.86 21.97 38.86
CA GLY A 224 -14.46 23.10 38.17
C GLY A 224 -14.58 24.35 39.00
N SER A 225 -13.87 24.43 40.09
CA SER A 225 -13.90 25.58 41.01
C SER A 225 -13.17 26.80 40.48
N GLU A 226 -12.18 26.58 39.58
CA GLU A 226 -11.28 27.65 39.12
C GLU A 226 -10.94 27.55 37.63
N TRP A 227 -10.51 28.66 37.03
CA TRP A 227 -9.94 28.72 35.66
C TRP A 227 -8.41 28.64 35.71
N LEU A 228 -7.86 27.64 35.03
CA LEU A 228 -6.44 27.44 34.84
C LEU A 228 -5.97 28.20 33.60
N TYR A 229 -5.21 29.27 33.80
CA TYR A 229 -4.56 30.01 32.72
C TYR A 229 -3.15 29.48 32.44
N ASP A 230 -2.52 28.89 33.43
CA ASP A 230 -1.20 28.26 33.36
C ASP A 230 -1.38 26.77 33.32
N LEU A 231 -1.43 26.20 32.10
CA LEU A 231 -1.69 24.79 31.88
C LEU A 231 -0.38 24.00 31.83
N VAL A 232 -0.32 22.90 32.57
CA VAL A 232 0.79 21.93 32.51
C VAL A 232 0.32 20.60 32.00
N ILE A 233 0.98 20.08 30.96
CA ILE A 233 0.66 18.79 30.36
C ILE A 233 1.89 17.88 30.29
N TYR A 234 1.64 16.57 30.28
CA TYR A 234 2.65 15.52 30.30
C TYR A 234 2.46 14.55 29.15
N PRO A 235 2.65 14.99 27.86
CA PRO A 235 2.56 14.08 26.73
C PRO A 235 3.69 13.05 26.77
N LYS A 236 3.43 11.86 26.24
CA LYS A 236 4.32 10.72 26.35
C LYS A 236 4.57 10.11 25.00
N ASN A 237 5.81 9.71 24.74
CA ASN A 237 6.20 8.95 23.56
C ASN A 237 6.68 7.57 23.96
N GLN A 238 6.75 6.70 22.97
CA GLN A 238 7.43 5.42 23.09
C GLN A 238 8.79 5.52 22.42
N THR A 239 9.75 4.80 22.96
CA THR A 239 11.06 4.59 22.37
C THR A 239 11.33 3.09 22.28
N GLY A 240 12.21 2.67 21.37
CA GLY A 240 12.49 1.25 21.15
C GLY A 240 11.31 0.46 20.58
N ASN A 241 10.46 1.10 19.79
CA ASN A 241 9.38 0.42 19.07
C ASN A 241 9.94 -0.47 17.97
N PRO A 242 9.18 -1.49 17.54
CA PRO A 242 9.48 -2.26 16.33
C PRO A 242 9.66 -1.35 15.12
N THR A 243 10.49 -1.77 14.19
CA THR A 243 10.46 -1.27 12.83
C THR A 243 9.64 -2.21 11.96
N LEU A 244 9.19 -1.75 10.82
CA LEU A 244 8.48 -2.57 9.85
C LEU A 244 8.92 -2.16 8.45
N SER A 245 9.32 -3.15 7.64
CA SER A 245 9.60 -2.96 6.23
C SER A 245 9.07 -4.17 5.45
N LYS A 246 8.37 -3.90 4.36
CA LYS A 246 7.81 -4.91 3.48
C LYS A 246 8.37 -4.77 2.08
N THR A 247 8.83 -5.89 1.54
CA THR A 247 9.45 -5.95 0.23
C THR A 247 8.99 -7.19 -0.55
N VAL A 248 9.16 -7.14 -1.85
CA VAL A 248 8.76 -8.19 -2.80
C VAL A 248 9.87 -8.41 -3.83
N ARG A 249 9.93 -9.61 -4.37
CA ARG A 249 10.71 -9.95 -5.55
C ARG A 249 10.02 -11.04 -6.35
N GLU A 250 10.38 -11.21 -7.60
CA GLU A 250 10.02 -12.38 -8.36
C GLU A 250 10.73 -13.62 -7.81
N ALA A 251 10.01 -14.75 -7.64
CA ALA A 251 10.58 -15.94 -7.05
C ALA A 251 11.48 -16.71 -8.05
N LYS A 252 12.53 -17.36 -7.55
CA LYS A 252 13.52 -18.07 -8.35
C LYS A 252 12.95 -19.15 -9.29
N ASN A 253 11.80 -19.70 -8.97
CA ASN A 253 11.16 -20.74 -9.77
C ASN A 253 10.16 -20.19 -10.79
N SER A 254 10.03 -18.88 -10.88
CA SER A 254 9.26 -18.20 -11.91
C SER A 254 10.03 -18.20 -13.24
N THR A 255 9.63 -17.36 -14.15
CA THR A 255 10.21 -17.32 -15.50
C THR A 255 11.59 -16.69 -15.54
N GLY A 256 11.91 -15.83 -14.60
CA GLY A 256 13.00 -14.89 -14.72
C GLY A 256 14.40 -15.39 -14.36
N LYS A 257 15.40 -14.79 -14.96
CA LYS A 257 16.82 -14.95 -14.62
C LYS A 257 17.27 -14.07 -13.45
N HIS A 258 16.48 -13.07 -13.14
CA HIS A 258 16.72 -12.09 -12.08
C HIS A 258 16.11 -12.47 -10.73
N ASN A 259 15.58 -13.68 -10.64
CA ASN A 259 14.95 -14.20 -9.43
C ASN A 259 15.97 -14.64 -8.39
N GLY A 260 15.70 -14.32 -7.14
CA GLY A 260 16.51 -14.68 -6.00
C GLY A 260 16.12 -16.00 -5.33
N SER A 261 16.56 -16.19 -4.10
CA SER A 261 16.18 -17.30 -3.23
C SER A 261 15.60 -16.75 -1.93
N LEU A 262 14.54 -17.36 -1.40
CA LEU A 262 13.94 -16.98 -0.12
C LEU A 262 14.95 -16.92 1.05
N THR A 263 16.06 -17.64 0.96
CA THR A 263 17.11 -17.64 1.97
C THR A 263 18.17 -16.57 1.77
N ASP A 264 18.19 -15.88 0.64
CA ASP A 264 19.13 -14.80 0.36
C ASP A 264 18.43 -13.45 0.48
N ILE A 265 18.60 -12.81 1.64
CA ILE A 265 17.98 -11.53 1.95
C ILE A 265 18.51 -10.36 1.12
N THR A 266 19.70 -10.49 0.54
CA THR A 266 20.34 -9.41 -0.19
C THR A 266 20.01 -9.39 -1.68
N ASP A 267 19.29 -10.40 -2.16
CA ASP A 267 19.06 -10.63 -3.57
C ASP A 267 17.64 -10.20 -3.99
N GLY A 268 17.51 -9.05 -4.63
CA GLY A 268 16.37 -8.60 -5.40
C GLY A 268 15.10 -8.21 -4.65
N PHE A 269 15.12 -8.11 -3.31
CA PHE A 269 13.96 -7.64 -2.55
C PHE A 269 13.88 -6.11 -2.55
N GLU A 270 12.81 -5.58 -3.12
CA GLU A 270 12.52 -4.15 -3.20
C GLU A 270 11.05 -3.85 -2.87
N HIS A 271 10.67 -2.57 -2.79
CA HIS A 271 9.25 -2.20 -2.61
C HIS A 271 8.41 -2.41 -3.87
N THR A 272 9.03 -2.67 -5.00
CA THR A 272 8.36 -2.94 -6.27
C THR A 272 8.99 -4.13 -6.98
N ALA A 273 8.17 -4.92 -7.67
CA ALA A 273 8.59 -5.97 -8.58
C ALA A 273 7.69 -6.00 -9.82
N THR A 274 8.18 -6.57 -10.89
CA THR A 274 7.39 -6.96 -12.05
C THR A 274 7.29 -8.48 -12.11
N ALA A 275 6.20 -9.01 -12.63
CA ALA A 275 6.01 -10.45 -12.77
C ALA A 275 4.96 -10.77 -13.84
N SER A 276 5.10 -11.92 -14.46
CA SER A 276 4.09 -12.47 -15.36
C SER A 276 2.95 -13.15 -14.58
N VAL A 277 1.74 -13.15 -15.14
CA VAL A 277 0.63 -13.93 -14.58
C VAL A 277 0.99 -15.42 -14.59
N GLY A 278 0.78 -16.07 -13.45
CA GLY A 278 1.18 -17.44 -13.20
C GLY A 278 2.51 -17.58 -12.47
N ASP A 279 3.28 -16.51 -12.38
CA ASP A 279 4.53 -16.49 -11.64
C ASP A 279 4.31 -16.37 -10.13
N THR A 280 5.27 -16.89 -9.42
CA THR A 280 5.36 -16.74 -7.97
C THR A 280 6.20 -15.51 -7.64
N VAL A 281 5.72 -14.71 -6.71
CA VAL A 281 6.46 -13.61 -6.09
C VAL A 281 6.76 -13.97 -4.63
N ASP A 282 7.97 -13.70 -4.20
CA ASP A 282 8.41 -13.87 -2.82
C ASP A 282 8.21 -12.56 -2.06
N TYR A 283 7.62 -12.63 -0.89
CA TYR A 283 7.45 -11.49 0.02
C TYR A 283 8.36 -11.64 1.23
N GLN A 284 8.86 -10.50 1.69
CA GLN A 284 9.66 -10.39 2.90
C GLN A 284 9.11 -9.27 3.78
N ILE A 285 8.92 -9.57 5.06
CA ILE A 285 8.66 -8.57 6.10
C ILE A 285 9.88 -8.58 7.03
N LEU A 286 10.51 -7.43 7.21
CA LEU A 286 11.55 -7.20 8.21
C LEU A 286 10.98 -6.35 9.33
N SER A 287 11.20 -6.77 10.56
CA SER A 287 10.75 -6.08 11.76
C SER A 287 11.80 -6.24 12.87
N THR A 288 12.13 -5.18 13.58
CA THR A 288 12.97 -5.30 14.79
C THR A 288 12.07 -5.53 16.00
N LEU A 289 12.46 -6.43 16.89
CA LEU A 289 11.79 -6.59 18.17
C LEU A 289 12.19 -5.46 19.13
N PRO A 290 11.25 -4.94 19.94
CA PRO A 290 11.58 -3.90 20.91
C PRO A 290 12.50 -4.43 22.02
N THR A 291 13.39 -3.58 22.52
CA THR A 291 14.17 -3.87 23.72
C THR A 291 13.29 -3.70 24.96
N ILE A 292 13.02 -4.78 25.66
CA ILE A 292 12.26 -4.77 26.91
C ILE A 292 13.17 -5.25 28.04
N THR A 293 13.64 -4.34 28.88
CA THR A 293 14.57 -4.62 29.98
C THR A 293 13.87 -4.82 31.32
N SER A 294 12.58 -4.55 31.45
CA SER A 294 11.81 -4.76 32.67
C SER A 294 11.68 -6.25 33.02
N LYS A 295 11.79 -6.59 34.32
CA LYS A 295 11.49 -7.92 34.84
C LYS A 295 9.99 -8.22 34.87
N ALA A 296 9.16 -7.18 35.00
CA ALA A 296 7.71 -7.28 35.15
C ALA A 296 6.93 -7.13 33.84
N SER A 297 7.62 -6.76 32.76
CA SER A 297 6.98 -6.53 31.44
C SER A 297 7.63 -7.38 30.36
N GLY A 298 6.84 -7.78 29.39
CA GLY A 298 7.26 -8.51 28.20
C GLY A 298 6.28 -8.25 27.07
N LEU A 299 6.52 -8.81 25.91
CA LEU A 299 5.54 -8.80 24.82
C LEU A 299 4.35 -9.70 25.17
N SER A 300 3.14 -9.17 25.05
CA SER A 300 1.89 -9.92 25.24
C SER A 300 1.10 -10.11 23.94
N GLU A 301 1.44 -9.35 22.89
CA GLU A 301 0.89 -9.51 21.54
C GLU A 301 1.91 -9.04 20.51
N TYR A 302 2.01 -9.80 19.43
CA TYR A 302 2.79 -9.46 18.25
C TYR A 302 2.14 -10.12 17.05
N THR A 303 1.44 -9.34 16.26
CA THR A 303 0.52 -9.84 15.23
C THR A 303 0.69 -9.04 13.95
N TYR A 304 0.90 -9.73 12.84
CA TYR A 304 0.88 -9.15 11.50
C TYR A 304 -0.44 -9.49 10.82
N VAL A 305 -1.03 -8.52 10.16
CA VAL A 305 -2.12 -8.69 9.21
C VAL A 305 -1.62 -8.25 7.85
N ASP A 306 -1.50 -9.18 6.94
CA ASP A 306 -1.03 -9.00 5.58
C ASP A 306 -2.22 -9.08 4.63
N THR A 307 -2.34 -8.15 3.67
CA THR A 307 -3.49 -8.06 2.76
C THR A 307 -3.02 -7.90 1.33
N LEU A 308 -3.27 -8.91 0.52
CA LEU A 308 -2.96 -8.92 -0.91
C LEU A 308 -4.09 -8.25 -1.71
N SER A 309 -3.73 -7.52 -2.75
CA SER A 309 -4.67 -7.11 -3.80
C SER A 309 -5.33 -8.33 -4.46
N LYS A 310 -6.46 -8.10 -5.13
CA LYS A 310 -7.27 -9.18 -5.74
C LYS A 310 -6.50 -10.04 -6.76
N GLY A 311 -5.52 -9.43 -7.43
CA GLY A 311 -4.72 -10.07 -8.48
C GLY A 311 -3.63 -11.02 -7.99
N ILE A 312 -3.43 -11.16 -6.69
CA ILE A 312 -2.38 -12.00 -6.10
C ILE A 312 -3.01 -12.95 -5.08
N LYS A 313 -2.53 -14.18 -4.98
CA LYS A 313 -3.03 -15.20 -4.03
C LYS A 313 -1.90 -15.89 -3.29
N TYR A 314 -2.05 -16.04 -1.97
CA TYR A 314 -1.11 -16.78 -1.13
C TYR A 314 -0.94 -18.23 -1.59
N ASN A 315 0.29 -18.70 -1.64
CA ASN A 315 0.57 -20.12 -1.91
C ASN A 315 0.20 -21.00 -0.71
N LYS A 316 0.17 -20.42 0.50
CA LYS A 316 -0.18 -21.03 1.79
C LYS A 316 0.82 -22.12 2.27
N ASN A 317 0.90 -22.26 3.59
CA ASN A 317 1.75 -23.25 4.28
C ASN A 317 3.25 -23.11 3.96
N ASP A 318 3.73 -21.90 3.73
CA ASP A 318 5.10 -21.58 3.37
C ASP A 318 5.69 -20.43 4.20
N VAL A 319 4.98 -19.98 5.25
CA VAL A 319 5.44 -18.91 6.12
C VAL A 319 6.61 -19.41 6.99
N VAL A 320 7.72 -18.71 6.90
CA VAL A 320 8.91 -18.95 7.72
C VAL A 320 9.26 -17.68 8.48
N ILE A 321 9.52 -17.81 9.78
CA ILE A 321 10.00 -16.72 10.63
C ILE A 321 11.43 -17.01 11.07
N GLU A 322 12.33 -16.08 10.82
CA GLU A 322 13.74 -16.17 11.22
C GLU A 322 14.12 -14.97 12.08
N PHE A 323 15.01 -15.20 13.05
CA PHE A 323 15.50 -14.17 13.95
C PHE A 323 17.01 -14.03 13.80
N PHE A 324 17.48 -12.78 13.75
CA PHE A 324 18.88 -12.42 13.55
C PHE A 324 19.30 -11.36 14.57
N LYS A 325 20.58 -11.37 14.95
CA LYS A 325 21.13 -10.37 15.87
C LYS A 325 21.41 -9.02 15.19
N ASP A 326 21.45 -9.00 13.88
CA ASP A 326 21.83 -7.84 13.06
C ASP A 326 20.76 -7.50 12.02
N ALA A 327 20.70 -6.23 11.64
CA ALA A 327 19.77 -5.74 10.62
C ALA A 327 20.04 -6.32 9.21
N GLY A 328 21.27 -6.77 8.94
CA GLY A 328 21.64 -7.41 7.68
C GLY A 328 21.24 -8.89 7.60
N CYS A 329 20.61 -9.44 8.63
CA CYS A 329 20.19 -10.84 8.72
C CYS A 329 21.32 -11.84 8.44
N THR A 330 22.53 -11.58 8.95
CA THR A 330 23.71 -12.42 8.74
C THR A 330 24.01 -13.33 9.93
N ASP A 331 23.72 -12.90 11.17
CA ASP A 331 23.91 -13.66 12.40
C ASP A 331 22.59 -14.25 12.91
N LYS A 332 22.24 -15.42 12.38
CA LYS A 332 20.96 -16.09 12.66
C LYS A 332 20.91 -16.64 14.09
N ILE A 333 19.85 -16.32 14.83
CA ILE A 333 19.52 -16.89 16.14
C ILE A 333 18.79 -18.22 15.98
N THR A 334 17.66 -18.20 15.25
CA THR A 334 16.78 -19.37 15.09
C THR A 334 15.85 -19.21 13.90
N THR A 335 15.18 -20.31 13.54
CA THR A 335 14.13 -20.34 12.50
C THR A 335 12.89 -21.03 13.08
N TRP A 336 11.72 -20.43 12.89
CA TRP A 336 10.41 -20.99 13.23
C TRP A 336 9.65 -21.30 11.97
N ALA A 337 9.26 -22.56 11.80
CA ALA A 337 8.33 -23.02 10.76
C ALA A 337 6.89 -23.01 11.29
N GLU A 338 5.90 -23.08 10.43
CA GLU A 338 4.48 -23.07 10.80
C GLU A 338 4.08 -24.18 11.79
N ASP A 339 4.73 -25.34 11.72
CA ASP A 339 4.50 -26.48 12.61
C ASP A 339 5.21 -26.36 13.96
N SER A 340 5.97 -25.29 14.20
CA SER A 340 6.70 -25.06 15.47
C SER A 340 5.79 -24.83 16.68
N GLY A 341 4.53 -24.44 16.44
CA GLY A 341 3.57 -24.05 17.48
C GLY A 341 3.88 -22.69 18.13
N LYS A 342 4.89 -21.95 17.65
CA LYS A 342 5.32 -20.66 18.19
C LYS A 342 4.55 -19.47 17.58
N PHE A 343 3.96 -19.67 16.44
CA PHE A 343 3.04 -18.73 15.80
C PHE A 343 1.91 -19.50 15.09
N THR A 344 0.87 -18.79 14.73
CA THR A 344 -0.24 -19.30 13.93
C THR A 344 -0.40 -18.47 12.67
N VAL A 345 -0.79 -19.13 11.57
CA VAL A 345 -1.15 -18.47 10.32
C VAL A 345 -2.62 -18.76 10.02
N VAL A 346 -3.39 -17.71 9.79
CA VAL A 346 -4.81 -17.80 9.44
C VAL A 346 -5.07 -17.02 8.16
N TYR A 347 -5.59 -17.71 7.15
CA TYR A 347 -5.95 -17.09 5.87
C TYR A 347 -7.45 -16.78 5.81
N ASP A 348 -7.79 -15.59 5.37
CA ASP A 348 -9.16 -15.18 5.02
C ASP A 348 -9.25 -14.97 3.50
N ASP A 349 -9.75 -15.97 2.79
CA ASP A 349 -9.90 -15.93 1.32
C ASP A 349 -10.94 -14.87 0.87
N THR A 350 -11.82 -14.39 1.75
CA THR A 350 -12.82 -13.36 1.42
C THR A 350 -12.20 -11.97 1.40
N GLN A 351 -11.29 -11.71 2.34
CA GLN A 351 -10.55 -10.46 2.44
C GLN A 351 -9.22 -10.51 1.70
N ASN A 352 -8.84 -11.70 1.19
CA ASN A 352 -7.53 -11.99 0.63
C ASN A 352 -6.40 -11.58 1.59
N SER A 353 -6.54 -11.95 2.86
CA SER A 353 -5.61 -11.58 3.92
C SER A 353 -5.06 -12.78 4.68
N MET A 354 -3.90 -12.58 5.28
CA MET A 354 -3.20 -13.55 6.12
C MET A 354 -2.89 -12.89 7.47
N THR A 355 -3.27 -13.55 8.56
CA THR A 355 -2.90 -13.12 9.91
C THR A 355 -1.84 -14.04 10.47
N ILE A 356 -0.66 -13.50 10.80
CA ILE A 356 0.44 -14.19 11.47
C ILE A 356 0.48 -13.68 12.91
N ARG A 357 0.21 -14.56 13.88
CA ARG A 357 0.15 -14.19 15.29
C ARG A 357 1.11 -15.06 16.10
N MET A 358 1.95 -14.43 16.91
CA MET A 358 2.78 -15.13 17.90
C MET A 358 1.88 -15.79 18.96
N THR A 359 2.11 -17.07 19.23
CA THR A 359 1.40 -17.80 20.31
C THR A 359 2.02 -17.48 21.67
N GLU A 360 1.37 -17.94 22.73
CA GLU A 360 1.93 -17.87 24.09
C GLU A 360 3.30 -18.55 24.18
N ILE A 361 3.51 -19.67 23.46
CA ILE A 361 4.81 -20.37 23.40
C ILE A 361 5.87 -19.49 22.74
N GLY A 362 5.56 -18.87 21.61
CA GLY A 362 6.49 -17.97 20.91
C GLY A 362 6.80 -16.73 21.73
N LEU A 363 5.78 -16.10 22.33
CA LEU A 363 5.96 -14.93 23.21
C LEU A 363 6.77 -15.27 24.46
N THR A 364 6.60 -16.46 25.03
CA THR A 364 7.39 -16.92 26.18
C THR A 364 8.85 -17.04 25.80
N GLU A 365 9.18 -17.62 24.64
CA GLU A 365 10.57 -17.72 24.15
C GLU A 365 11.19 -16.34 23.89
N ILE A 366 10.44 -15.43 23.25
CA ILE A 366 10.91 -14.05 23.02
C ILE A 366 11.17 -13.31 24.33
N ASN A 367 10.32 -13.51 25.34
CA ASN A 367 10.39 -12.83 26.63
C ASN A 367 11.41 -13.47 27.60
N GLU A 368 11.96 -14.63 27.28
CA GLU A 368 12.88 -15.35 28.18
C GLU A 368 14.12 -14.51 28.49
N ALA A 369 14.42 -14.36 29.80
CA ALA A 369 15.58 -13.63 30.25
C ALA A 369 16.85 -14.49 30.14
N THR A 370 17.84 -14.03 29.38
CA THR A 370 19.17 -14.64 29.28
C THR A 370 20.07 -14.24 30.39
N THR A 371 19.93 -13.01 30.92
CA THR A 371 20.66 -12.48 32.06
C THR A 371 19.71 -11.67 32.93
N VAL A 372 19.83 -11.84 34.25
CA VAL A 372 19.01 -11.14 35.25
C VAL A 372 19.93 -10.28 36.12
N TYR A 373 19.67 -8.96 36.12
CA TYR A 373 20.33 -7.98 36.99
C TYR A 373 19.45 -7.65 38.22
N THR A 374 19.90 -6.74 39.08
CA THR A 374 19.15 -6.33 40.28
C THR A 374 17.80 -5.68 39.88
N ASP A 375 17.79 -4.85 38.86
CA ASP A 375 16.69 -3.97 38.44
C ASP A 375 16.22 -4.23 37.01
N SER A 376 16.92 -5.04 36.21
CA SER A 376 16.63 -5.27 34.81
C SER A 376 16.92 -6.72 34.38
N VAL A 377 16.55 -7.03 33.12
CA VAL A 377 16.88 -8.29 32.44
C VAL A 377 17.39 -8.01 31.05
N GLU A 378 18.23 -8.90 30.53
CA GLU A 378 18.50 -9.02 29.09
C GLU A 378 17.71 -10.20 28.54
N ARG A 379 17.24 -10.10 27.32
CA ARG A 379 16.54 -11.14 26.58
C ARG A 379 17.28 -11.43 25.28
N GLY A 380 17.28 -12.70 24.88
CA GLY A 380 18.02 -13.15 23.70
C GLY A 380 17.50 -12.58 22.37
N TYR A 381 16.29 -12.04 22.38
CA TYR A 381 15.63 -11.45 21.22
C TYR A 381 15.51 -9.93 21.28
N SER A 382 16.12 -9.26 22.27
CA SER A 382 16.16 -7.80 22.33
C SER A 382 16.88 -7.22 21.12
N ASP A 383 16.28 -6.23 20.46
CA ASP A 383 16.79 -5.56 19.26
C ASP A 383 17.09 -6.50 18.07
N CYS A 384 16.67 -7.76 18.12
CA CYS A 384 16.91 -8.65 16.99
C CYS A 384 16.00 -8.28 15.80
N THR A 385 16.51 -8.55 14.62
CA THR A 385 15.73 -8.46 13.38
C THR A 385 14.96 -9.76 13.17
N MET A 386 13.67 -9.66 13.03
CA MET A 386 12.78 -10.73 12.63
C MET A 386 12.49 -10.61 11.13
N ARG A 387 12.72 -11.70 10.40
CA ARG A 387 12.40 -11.83 8.98
C ARG A 387 11.28 -12.84 8.80
N ILE A 388 10.19 -12.42 8.19
CA ILE A 388 9.09 -13.28 7.77
C ILE A 388 9.14 -13.39 6.26
N THR A 389 9.09 -14.61 5.73
CA THR A 389 9.04 -14.88 4.29
C THR A 389 7.88 -15.81 3.95
N TYR A 390 7.27 -15.55 2.82
CA TYR A 390 6.19 -16.35 2.24
C TYR A 390 6.10 -16.05 0.75
N ALA A 391 5.36 -16.87 0.00
CA ALA A 391 5.19 -16.69 -1.43
C ALA A 391 3.71 -16.56 -1.82
N ALA A 392 3.47 -15.89 -2.94
CA ALA A 392 2.17 -15.76 -3.54
C ALA A 392 2.26 -15.82 -5.07
N THR A 393 1.16 -16.12 -5.73
CA THR A 393 1.09 -16.28 -7.20
C THR A 393 0.25 -15.16 -7.81
N LEU A 394 0.78 -14.52 -8.86
CA LEU A 394 0.06 -13.54 -9.65
C LEU A 394 -1.00 -14.23 -10.52
N THR A 395 -2.23 -13.74 -10.49
CA THR A 395 -3.37 -14.37 -11.16
C THR A 395 -3.88 -13.53 -12.33
N SER A 396 -4.76 -14.08 -13.15
CA SER A 396 -5.42 -13.36 -14.25
C SER A 396 -6.30 -12.18 -13.79
N ASP A 397 -6.59 -12.06 -12.51
CA ASP A 397 -7.29 -10.91 -11.91
C ASP A 397 -6.37 -9.72 -11.62
N ALA A 398 -5.06 -9.85 -11.87
CA ALA A 398 -4.07 -8.80 -11.65
C ALA A 398 -4.38 -7.56 -12.48
N GLN A 399 -4.24 -6.40 -11.85
CA GLN A 399 -4.28 -5.12 -12.54
C GLN A 399 -2.98 -4.89 -13.28
N MET A 400 -3.05 -4.16 -14.39
CA MET A 400 -1.91 -3.93 -15.26
C MET A 400 -1.55 -2.45 -15.37
N GLY A 401 -0.29 -2.20 -15.76
CA GLY A 401 0.23 -0.85 -15.96
C GLY A 401 0.33 -0.09 -14.65
N ASP A 402 0.01 1.21 -14.70
CA ASP A 402 0.09 2.11 -13.54
C ASP A 402 -0.92 1.77 -12.42
N LYS A 403 -1.83 0.82 -12.67
CA LYS A 403 -2.77 0.27 -11.68
C LYS A 403 -2.19 -0.96 -11.02
N ASP A 404 -1.15 -0.87 -10.33
CA ASP A 404 -0.40 -1.94 -9.67
C ASP A 404 -1.22 -2.93 -8.81
N ASN A 405 -0.53 -3.87 -8.21
CA ASN A 405 -1.09 -4.87 -7.31
C ASN A 405 -0.40 -4.75 -5.95
N PRO A 406 -0.94 -3.92 -5.04
CA PRO A 406 -0.35 -3.71 -3.73
C PRO A 406 -0.50 -4.94 -2.82
N ASN A 407 0.44 -5.04 -1.89
CA ASN A 407 0.38 -5.91 -0.73
C ASN A 407 0.75 -5.08 0.50
N GLU A 408 -0.17 -4.97 1.44
CA GLU A 408 -0.05 -4.17 2.65
C GLU A 408 0.15 -5.07 3.87
N VAL A 409 0.96 -4.62 4.83
CA VAL A 409 1.11 -5.28 6.13
C VAL A 409 0.87 -4.30 7.26
N GLU A 410 0.10 -4.72 8.26
CA GLU A 410 -0.08 -4.04 9.53
C GLU A 410 0.53 -4.90 10.63
N LEU A 411 1.45 -4.34 11.42
CA LEU A 411 1.97 -4.93 12.65
C LEU A 411 1.26 -4.30 13.85
N THR A 412 0.60 -5.11 14.66
CA THR A 412 0.07 -4.73 15.98
C THR A 412 0.87 -5.41 17.06
N TRP A 413 1.33 -4.66 18.08
CA TRP A 413 2.08 -5.20 19.20
C TRP A 413 1.66 -4.57 20.52
N LYS A 414 1.86 -5.32 21.61
CA LYS A 414 1.48 -4.93 22.97
C LYS A 414 2.43 -5.50 23.99
N ARG A 415 2.60 -4.80 25.13
CA ARG A 415 3.33 -5.26 26.33
C ARG A 415 2.36 -5.75 27.41
N THR A 416 2.86 -6.58 28.33
CA THR A 416 2.04 -7.20 29.37
C THR A 416 1.43 -6.19 30.36
N ASN A 417 2.13 -5.10 30.66
CA ASN A 417 1.73 -4.12 31.68
C ASN A 417 1.17 -2.82 31.10
N THR A 418 0.65 -2.87 29.90
CA THR A 418 0.06 -1.70 29.25
C THR A 418 -1.20 -2.08 28.49
N THR A 419 -2.21 -1.21 28.51
CA THR A 419 -3.39 -1.32 27.65
C THR A 419 -3.14 -0.74 26.27
N TYR A 420 -1.95 -0.19 26.04
CA TYR A 420 -1.56 0.49 24.82
C TYR A 420 -1.17 -0.52 23.73
N TYR A 421 -1.74 -0.33 22.55
CA TYR A 421 -1.36 -0.97 21.29
C TYR A 421 -0.71 0.05 20.38
N ASP A 422 0.33 -0.35 19.68
CA ASP A 422 0.85 0.43 18.57
C ASP A 422 0.72 -0.34 17.27
N THR A 423 0.53 0.37 16.17
CA THR A 423 0.43 -0.21 14.84
C THR A 423 1.42 0.46 13.90
N LEU A 424 2.10 -0.36 13.11
CA LEU A 424 2.97 0.06 12.02
C LEU A 424 2.43 -0.52 10.72
N ASN A 425 2.52 0.23 9.64
CA ASN A 425 2.09 -0.22 8.32
C ASN A 425 3.23 -0.03 7.31
N ASP A 426 3.30 -0.94 6.36
CA ASP A 426 4.15 -0.81 5.17
C ASP A 426 3.55 -1.57 4.00
N CYS A 427 3.98 -1.29 2.77
CA CYS A 427 3.46 -1.90 1.56
C CYS A 427 4.53 -2.10 0.49
N CYS A 428 4.21 -2.98 -0.46
CA CYS A 428 4.97 -3.17 -1.68
C CYS A 428 4.04 -3.46 -2.86
N HIS A 429 4.54 -3.32 -4.09
CA HIS A 429 3.72 -3.25 -5.29
C HIS A 429 4.24 -4.20 -6.38
N VAL A 430 3.34 -4.96 -7.02
CA VAL A 430 3.68 -5.83 -8.15
C VAL A 430 3.01 -5.32 -9.43
N TYR A 431 3.78 -5.25 -10.51
CA TYR A 431 3.35 -4.74 -11.80
C TYR A 431 3.34 -5.84 -12.85
N THR A 432 2.42 -5.74 -13.80
CA THR A 432 2.33 -6.61 -14.97
C THR A 432 1.77 -5.83 -16.16
N TYR A 433 2.02 -6.31 -17.38
CA TYR A 433 1.72 -5.59 -18.61
C TYR A 433 1.08 -6.51 -19.66
N GLY A 434 0.90 -5.99 -20.86
CA GLY A 434 0.39 -6.78 -21.96
C GLY A 434 0.70 -6.18 -23.32
N ILE A 435 0.31 -6.90 -24.36
CA ILE A 435 0.42 -6.47 -25.75
C ILE A 435 -0.92 -6.62 -26.46
N ASP A 436 -1.18 -5.76 -27.45
CA ASP A 436 -2.31 -5.87 -28.39
C ASP A 436 -1.79 -5.81 -29.82
N VAL A 437 -1.76 -6.95 -30.49
CA VAL A 437 -1.29 -7.10 -31.86
C VAL A 437 -2.47 -7.03 -32.80
N LEU A 438 -2.59 -5.96 -33.59
CA LEU A 438 -3.57 -5.84 -34.65
C LEU A 438 -3.00 -6.43 -35.95
N LYS A 439 -3.51 -7.59 -36.35
CA LYS A 439 -3.14 -8.25 -37.60
C LYS A 439 -3.97 -7.78 -38.76
N GLN A 440 -3.33 -7.36 -39.84
CA GLN A 440 -3.97 -6.89 -41.06
C GLN A 440 -3.29 -7.44 -42.31
N PHE A 441 -4.03 -7.46 -43.42
CA PHE A 441 -3.51 -7.67 -44.77
C PHE A 441 -3.66 -6.38 -45.58
N SER A 442 -2.64 -6.01 -46.38
CA SER A 442 -2.59 -4.72 -47.06
C SER A 442 -3.71 -4.51 -48.10
N ASP A 443 -4.27 -5.59 -48.64
CA ASP A 443 -5.38 -5.57 -49.58
C ASP A 443 -6.74 -5.93 -48.94
N GLY A 444 -6.78 -6.18 -47.62
CA GLY A 444 -7.97 -6.52 -46.85
C GLY A 444 -8.63 -7.85 -47.22
N LYS A 445 -7.94 -8.78 -47.92
CA LYS A 445 -8.55 -10.02 -48.46
C LYS A 445 -8.06 -11.30 -47.78
N GLY A 446 -6.98 -11.25 -47.04
CA GLY A 446 -6.44 -12.42 -46.32
C GLY A 446 -7.34 -12.86 -45.17
N ASP A 447 -7.35 -14.16 -44.89
CA ASP A 447 -8.02 -14.73 -43.73
C ASP A 447 -7.09 -14.69 -42.51
N ILE A 448 -7.43 -13.82 -41.56
CA ILE A 448 -6.64 -13.61 -40.32
C ILE A 448 -6.61 -14.85 -39.43
N GLN A 449 -7.58 -15.74 -39.52
CA GLN A 449 -7.62 -16.99 -38.72
C GLN A 449 -6.55 -18.01 -39.16
N ASN A 450 -5.95 -17.84 -40.33
CA ASN A 450 -4.83 -18.65 -40.78
C ASN A 450 -3.48 -18.18 -40.27
N VAL A 451 -3.45 -17.00 -39.61
CA VAL A 451 -2.19 -16.44 -39.07
C VAL A 451 -1.89 -16.99 -37.68
N LYS A 452 -0.62 -17.29 -37.44
CA LYS A 452 -0.15 -17.85 -36.18
C LYS A 452 1.11 -17.16 -35.71
N PHE A 453 1.16 -16.86 -34.44
CA PHE A 453 2.33 -16.27 -33.79
C PHE A 453 2.81 -17.13 -32.61
N LEU A 454 4.08 -16.98 -32.25
CA LEU A 454 4.68 -17.40 -30.99
C LEU A 454 5.27 -16.18 -30.32
N LEU A 455 5.22 -16.16 -29.00
CA LEU A 455 5.85 -15.13 -28.17
C LEU A 455 6.96 -15.76 -27.36
N TYR A 456 8.16 -15.21 -27.44
CA TYR A 456 9.37 -15.66 -26.77
C TYR A 456 9.87 -14.53 -25.87
N ASN A 457 10.14 -14.82 -24.61
CA ASN A 457 10.80 -13.90 -23.70
C ASN A 457 12.31 -14.05 -23.90
N ASP A 458 12.95 -13.01 -24.47
CA ASP A 458 14.36 -13.02 -24.79
C ASP A 458 15.25 -12.83 -23.55
N ALA A 459 14.73 -12.18 -22.50
CA ALA A 459 15.46 -11.97 -21.25
C ALA A 459 15.61 -13.30 -20.50
N ASP A 460 14.56 -14.11 -20.46
CA ASP A 460 14.51 -15.37 -19.73
C ASP A 460 14.88 -16.60 -20.56
N ASP A 461 14.93 -16.46 -21.90
CA ASP A 461 15.25 -17.56 -22.82
C ASP A 461 14.16 -18.66 -22.85
N VAL A 462 12.86 -18.22 -22.83
CA VAL A 462 11.69 -19.11 -22.75
C VAL A 462 10.55 -18.65 -23.63
N TYR A 463 9.65 -19.59 -24.01
CA TYR A 463 8.39 -19.28 -24.70
C TYR A 463 7.26 -19.03 -23.70
N VAL A 464 6.39 -18.11 -23.99
CA VAL A 464 5.20 -17.81 -23.19
C VAL A 464 4.14 -18.89 -23.45
N ILE A 465 3.64 -19.49 -22.37
CA ILE A 465 2.43 -20.30 -22.35
C ILE A 465 1.29 -19.43 -21.83
N ALA A 466 0.19 -19.37 -22.58
CA ALA A 466 -0.98 -18.58 -22.20
C ALA A 466 -2.27 -19.38 -22.36
N GLU A 467 -3.27 -19.02 -21.57
CA GLU A 467 -4.63 -19.55 -21.64
C GLU A 467 -5.55 -18.52 -22.32
N LEU A 468 -6.37 -18.99 -23.26
CA LEU A 468 -7.34 -18.14 -23.95
C LEU A 468 -8.68 -18.15 -23.19
N VAL A 469 -9.06 -16.99 -22.66
CA VAL A 469 -10.32 -16.79 -21.93
C VAL A 469 -11.04 -15.59 -22.57
N ASP A 470 -12.24 -15.78 -23.05
CA ASP A 470 -13.09 -14.73 -23.66
C ASP A 470 -12.40 -13.88 -24.75
N GLY A 471 -11.53 -14.53 -25.54
CA GLY A 471 -10.81 -13.89 -26.64
C GLY A 471 -9.54 -13.13 -26.24
N VAL A 472 -9.13 -13.21 -25.00
CA VAL A 472 -7.89 -12.65 -24.45
C VAL A 472 -6.98 -13.78 -23.98
N TYR A 473 -5.71 -13.72 -24.32
CA TYR A 473 -4.69 -14.64 -23.82
C TYR A 473 -4.13 -14.09 -22.51
N TYR A 474 -4.17 -14.91 -21.47
CA TYR A 474 -3.51 -14.62 -20.20
C TYR A 474 -2.26 -15.49 -20.07
N ALA A 475 -1.12 -14.89 -19.80
CA ALA A 475 0.09 -15.64 -19.46
C ALA A 475 -0.22 -16.59 -18.29
N LYS A 476 0.42 -17.75 -18.25
CA LYS A 476 0.13 -18.81 -17.27
C LYS A 476 1.38 -19.53 -16.79
N SER A 477 2.32 -19.71 -17.66
CA SER A 477 3.59 -20.39 -17.41
C SER A 477 4.53 -20.24 -18.61
N ILE A 478 5.64 -20.94 -18.59
CA ILE A 478 6.70 -20.90 -19.61
C ILE A 478 6.95 -22.24 -20.26
N ALA A 479 7.56 -22.22 -21.43
CA ALA A 479 8.08 -23.41 -22.11
C ALA A 479 9.53 -23.19 -22.57
N ALA A 480 10.42 -24.11 -22.20
CA ALA A 480 11.79 -24.10 -22.72
C ALA A 480 11.89 -24.49 -24.19
N LYS A 481 10.85 -25.13 -24.74
CA LYS A 481 10.84 -25.64 -26.12
C LYS A 481 9.73 -25.00 -26.92
N LYS A 482 10.06 -24.61 -28.16
CA LYS A 482 9.11 -24.08 -29.13
C LYS A 482 7.85 -24.94 -29.35
N ALA A 483 7.99 -26.28 -29.27
CA ALA A 483 6.89 -27.20 -29.50
C ALA A 483 5.79 -27.15 -28.41
N ASP A 484 6.15 -26.68 -27.21
CA ASP A 484 5.28 -26.62 -26.06
C ASP A 484 4.67 -25.20 -25.88
N ALA A 485 5.10 -24.22 -26.71
CA ALA A 485 4.65 -22.84 -26.67
C ALA A 485 3.20 -22.67 -27.11
N THR A 486 2.52 -21.70 -26.54
CA THR A 486 1.17 -21.29 -27.02
C THR A 486 1.26 -20.72 -28.44
N THR A 487 0.42 -21.24 -29.32
CA THR A 487 0.19 -20.64 -30.64
C THR A 487 -0.90 -19.59 -30.54
N PHE A 488 -0.51 -18.32 -30.71
CA PHE A 488 -1.43 -17.18 -30.68
C PHE A 488 -2.11 -17.02 -32.06
N VAL A 489 -3.44 -16.95 -32.08
CA VAL A 489 -4.25 -16.74 -33.29
C VAL A 489 -5.08 -15.47 -33.11
N PRO A 490 -5.15 -14.57 -34.12
CA PRO A 490 -5.97 -13.38 -34.03
C PRO A 490 -7.46 -13.73 -33.87
N ASN A 491 -8.19 -12.91 -33.13
CA ASN A 491 -9.66 -12.99 -33.08
C ASN A 491 -10.29 -12.51 -34.42
N ALA A 492 -11.62 -12.55 -34.52
CA ALA A 492 -12.34 -12.17 -35.75
C ALA A 492 -12.12 -10.70 -36.17
N GLN A 493 -11.69 -9.83 -35.24
CA GLN A 493 -11.36 -8.43 -35.48
C GLN A 493 -9.90 -8.22 -35.85
N GLY A 494 -9.07 -9.25 -35.78
CA GLY A 494 -7.64 -9.22 -36.08
C GLY A 494 -6.75 -8.97 -34.87
N HIS A 495 -7.29 -8.94 -33.66
CA HIS A 495 -6.52 -8.68 -32.45
C HIS A 495 -6.01 -9.96 -31.81
N ILE A 496 -4.77 -9.93 -31.32
CA ILE A 496 -4.18 -10.85 -30.34
C ILE A 496 -3.85 -10.02 -29.11
N VAL A 497 -4.67 -10.11 -28.08
CA VAL A 497 -4.43 -9.44 -26.82
C VAL A 497 -3.80 -10.46 -25.87
N VAL A 498 -2.57 -10.19 -25.40
CA VAL A 498 -1.87 -11.00 -24.39
C VAL A 498 -1.69 -10.15 -23.16
N LYS A 499 -2.14 -10.64 -22.01
CA LYS A 499 -2.09 -9.99 -20.72
C LYS A 499 -1.23 -10.78 -19.73
N GLY A 500 -0.66 -10.07 -18.75
CA GLY A 500 0.13 -10.68 -17.70
C GLY A 500 1.56 -10.97 -18.10
N LEU A 501 2.22 -10.04 -18.76
CA LEU A 501 3.63 -10.04 -19.10
C LEU A 501 4.41 -9.12 -18.16
N GLU A 502 5.67 -9.42 -17.91
CA GLU A 502 6.58 -8.56 -17.15
C GLU A 502 7.33 -7.54 -18.01
N ASP A 503 8.16 -6.69 -17.42
CA ASP A 503 8.95 -5.67 -18.09
C ASP A 503 10.23 -6.26 -18.69
N ASP A 504 10.09 -6.94 -19.80
CA ASP A 504 11.16 -7.66 -20.47
C ASP A 504 11.25 -7.34 -21.97
N SER A 505 12.19 -8.01 -22.62
CA SER A 505 12.30 -8.05 -24.09
C SER A 505 11.67 -9.32 -24.63
N TYR A 506 10.83 -9.15 -25.64
CA TYR A 506 10.08 -10.24 -26.26
C TYR A 506 10.30 -10.25 -27.77
N SER A 507 10.33 -11.45 -28.33
CA SER A 507 10.31 -11.70 -29.78
C SER A 507 8.97 -12.29 -30.21
N LEU A 508 8.17 -11.54 -30.97
CA LEU A 508 6.92 -12.00 -31.56
C LEU A 508 7.20 -12.54 -32.97
N THR A 509 7.11 -13.85 -33.16
CA THR A 509 7.41 -14.52 -34.43
C THR A 509 6.14 -14.99 -35.12
N GLU A 510 5.90 -14.54 -36.36
CA GLU A 510 4.87 -15.09 -37.21
C GLU A 510 5.28 -16.46 -37.75
N THR A 511 4.56 -17.52 -37.46
CA THR A 511 4.88 -18.90 -37.84
C THR A 511 4.02 -19.41 -39.00
N ALA A 512 2.89 -18.78 -39.25
CA ALA A 512 2.02 -19.04 -40.39
C ALA A 512 1.26 -17.77 -40.81
N THR A 513 0.99 -17.64 -42.12
CA THR A 513 0.11 -16.61 -42.66
C THR A 513 -0.86 -17.21 -43.70
N ASP A 514 -1.81 -16.46 -44.18
CA ASP A 514 -2.77 -16.94 -45.17
C ASP A 514 -2.12 -17.18 -46.53
N LYS A 515 -2.73 -18.06 -47.32
CA LYS A 515 -2.23 -18.44 -48.65
C LYS A 515 -2.13 -17.24 -49.57
N GLY A 516 -0.99 -17.10 -50.23
CA GLY A 516 -0.75 -16.01 -51.17
C GLY A 516 -0.16 -14.74 -50.55
N TYR A 517 0.08 -14.74 -49.24
CA TYR A 517 0.73 -13.64 -48.53
C TYR A 517 2.16 -14.02 -48.08
N ILE A 518 2.97 -12.99 -47.89
CA ILE A 518 4.37 -13.15 -47.51
C ILE A 518 4.42 -13.23 -45.98
N LEU A 519 5.00 -14.31 -45.47
CA LEU A 519 5.29 -14.51 -44.05
C LEU A 519 6.36 -13.50 -43.59
N LEU A 520 6.23 -12.94 -42.40
CA LEU A 520 7.28 -12.13 -41.79
C LEU A 520 8.56 -12.96 -41.62
N GLN A 521 9.67 -12.41 -42.09
CA GLN A 521 10.97 -13.12 -42.05
C GLN A 521 11.69 -12.95 -40.73
N ASN A 522 11.49 -11.81 -40.07
CA ASN A 522 12.12 -11.50 -38.79
C ASN A 522 11.05 -11.43 -37.70
N ALA A 523 11.40 -11.83 -36.51
CA ALA A 523 10.58 -11.56 -35.32
C ALA A 523 10.43 -10.07 -35.11
N ILE A 524 9.34 -9.65 -34.52
CA ILE A 524 9.12 -8.28 -34.05
C ILE A 524 9.65 -8.23 -32.64
N GLU A 525 10.63 -7.35 -32.42
CA GLU A 525 11.17 -7.07 -31.10
C GLU A 525 10.23 -6.14 -30.35
N LEU A 526 9.87 -6.54 -29.14
CA LEU A 526 9.05 -5.78 -28.20
C LEU A 526 9.86 -5.63 -26.91
N VAL A 527 9.99 -4.42 -26.42
CA VAL A 527 10.66 -4.20 -25.12
C VAL A 527 9.77 -3.36 -24.24
N ILE A 528 9.47 -3.87 -23.06
CA ILE A 528 8.77 -3.15 -21.98
C ILE A 528 9.82 -2.82 -20.93
N LYS A 529 9.87 -1.57 -20.48
CA LYS A 529 10.80 -1.09 -19.45
C LYS A 529 10.05 -0.28 -18.42
N THR A 530 10.40 -0.48 -17.16
CA THR A 530 9.88 0.30 -16.04
C THR A 530 10.85 1.41 -15.62
N SER A 531 10.30 2.43 -15.00
CA SER A 531 11.02 3.52 -14.37
C SER A 531 10.22 4.06 -13.19
N GLU A 532 10.90 4.67 -12.22
CA GLU A 532 10.25 5.29 -11.07
C GLU A 532 9.34 6.45 -11.50
N ASN A 533 8.11 6.48 -10.97
CA ASN A 533 7.13 7.53 -11.23
C ASN A 533 6.19 7.74 -10.03
N GLY A 534 6.53 8.70 -9.19
CA GLY A 534 5.75 9.01 -8.01
C GLY A 534 6.09 8.16 -6.78
N GLN A 535 5.28 8.32 -5.75
CA GLN A 535 5.38 7.59 -4.48
C GLN A 535 3.99 7.17 -4.02
N CYS A 536 3.92 6.03 -3.36
CA CYS A 536 2.72 5.57 -2.67
C CYS A 536 2.40 6.50 -1.50
N GLU A 537 1.17 6.95 -1.39
CA GLU A 537 0.73 7.85 -0.31
C GLU A 537 0.69 7.13 1.05
N GLU A 538 0.57 5.82 1.08
CA GLU A 538 0.39 5.02 2.29
C GLU A 538 1.72 4.63 2.94
N CYS A 539 2.70 4.19 2.15
CA CYS A 539 3.99 3.72 2.67
C CYS A 539 5.20 4.52 2.17
N GLY A 540 5.01 5.51 1.26
CA GLY A 540 6.10 6.30 0.69
C GLY A 540 6.98 5.53 -0.30
N ALA A 541 6.64 4.27 -0.63
CA ALA A 541 7.36 3.47 -1.62
C ALA A 541 7.33 4.13 -2.99
N LYS A 542 8.42 4.04 -3.74
CA LYS A 542 8.48 4.52 -5.12
C LYS A 542 7.61 3.62 -6.00
N LEU A 543 6.75 4.24 -6.80
CA LEU A 543 5.90 3.56 -7.77
C LEU A 543 6.59 3.48 -9.13
N LEU A 544 6.17 2.54 -9.97
CA LEU A 544 6.68 2.35 -11.31
C LEU A 544 5.66 2.77 -12.37
N THR A 545 6.17 3.21 -13.52
CA THR A 545 5.42 3.35 -14.77
C THR A 545 6.21 2.70 -15.90
N ALA A 546 5.51 2.25 -16.94
CA ALA A 546 6.14 1.57 -18.05
C ALA A 546 6.26 2.45 -19.31
N SER A 547 7.26 2.14 -20.11
CA SER A 547 7.44 2.58 -21.48
C SER A 547 7.76 1.38 -22.37
N ALA A 548 7.49 1.48 -23.68
CA ALA A 548 7.74 0.37 -24.58
C ALA A 548 8.33 0.81 -25.92
N THR A 549 9.09 -0.11 -26.53
CA THR A 549 9.54 0.02 -27.91
C THR A 549 9.11 -1.17 -28.76
N VAL A 550 8.87 -0.94 -30.03
CA VAL A 550 8.61 -1.96 -31.06
C VAL A 550 9.66 -1.79 -32.16
N ASN A 551 10.50 -2.81 -32.36
CA ASN A 551 11.66 -2.76 -33.28
C ASN A 551 12.54 -1.52 -33.03
N GLY A 552 12.82 -1.23 -31.76
CA GLY A 552 13.65 -0.12 -31.31
C GLY A 552 13.04 1.28 -31.47
N LYS A 553 11.72 1.39 -31.76
CA LYS A 553 10.99 2.66 -31.83
C LYS A 553 10.02 2.78 -30.69
N ASP A 554 10.01 3.93 -30.04
CA ASP A 554 9.07 4.22 -28.96
C ASP A 554 7.63 4.12 -29.44
N VAL A 555 6.78 3.49 -28.65
CA VAL A 555 5.34 3.40 -28.84
C VAL A 555 4.61 3.90 -27.60
N THR A 556 3.51 4.60 -27.81
CA THR A 556 2.64 5.03 -26.70
C THR A 556 1.81 3.85 -26.24
N MET A 557 2.04 3.42 -25.00
CA MET A 557 1.23 2.39 -24.36
C MET A 557 -0.19 2.91 -24.06
N THR A 558 -1.15 2.01 -24.01
CA THR A 558 -2.56 2.32 -23.74
C THR A 558 -3.01 1.80 -22.39
N ASP A 559 -4.20 2.16 -21.94
CA ASP A 559 -4.84 1.72 -20.68
C ASP A 559 -3.98 1.98 -19.43
N GLY A 560 -3.46 3.20 -19.29
CA GLY A 560 -2.60 3.56 -18.14
C GLY A 560 -1.24 2.85 -18.20
N ASN A 561 -0.56 2.92 -19.32
CA ASN A 561 0.75 2.29 -19.58
C ASN A 561 0.76 0.76 -19.37
N ALA A 562 -0.39 0.12 -19.59
CA ALA A 562 -0.58 -1.31 -19.41
C ALA A 562 -0.33 -2.14 -20.66
N ILE A 563 -0.70 -1.64 -21.84
CA ILE A 563 -0.76 -2.40 -23.09
C ILE A 563 0.12 -1.77 -24.18
N VAL A 564 1.00 -2.56 -24.77
CA VAL A 564 1.81 -2.18 -25.94
C VAL A 564 1.01 -2.45 -27.22
N PRO A 565 0.52 -1.43 -27.94
CA PRO A 565 -0.19 -1.62 -29.20
C PRO A 565 0.80 -1.76 -30.36
N LEU A 566 0.57 -2.72 -31.25
CA LEU A 566 1.33 -2.82 -32.50
C LEU A 566 0.46 -3.36 -33.64
N THR A 567 0.85 -3.01 -34.88
CA THR A 567 0.16 -3.50 -36.08
C THR A 567 1.11 -4.34 -36.92
N VAL A 568 0.62 -5.52 -37.32
CA VAL A 568 1.33 -6.43 -38.21
C VAL A 568 0.61 -6.52 -39.55
N LEU A 569 1.28 -6.08 -40.62
CA LEU A 569 0.75 -6.02 -41.96
C LEU A 569 1.44 -7.01 -42.89
N ASN A 570 0.69 -7.98 -43.44
CA ASN A 570 1.22 -8.85 -44.50
C ASN A 570 0.78 -8.37 -45.89
N ASN A 571 1.71 -8.42 -46.84
CA ASN A 571 1.50 -8.08 -48.21
C ASN A 571 1.27 -9.33 -49.06
N PRO A 572 0.46 -9.27 -50.11
CA PRO A 572 0.33 -10.38 -51.04
C PRO A 572 1.66 -10.66 -51.74
N GLY A 573 1.97 -11.96 -51.91
CA GLY A 573 3.08 -12.42 -52.70
C GLY A 573 2.79 -12.32 -54.21
N PHE A 574 3.82 -12.49 -55.02
CA PHE A 574 3.66 -12.53 -56.47
C PHE A 574 2.98 -13.85 -56.86
N ASN A 575 1.75 -13.76 -57.37
CA ASN A 575 1.05 -14.90 -57.91
C ASN A 575 1.41 -15.10 -59.38
N LEU A 576 1.84 -16.30 -59.73
CA LEU A 576 2.03 -16.66 -61.13
C LEU A 576 0.67 -16.53 -61.85
N PRO A 577 0.64 -15.93 -63.03
CA PRO A 577 -0.61 -15.86 -63.80
C PRO A 577 -1.13 -17.29 -64.02
N LYS A 578 -2.43 -17.49 -63.87
CA LYS A 578 -3.07 -18.76 -64.21
C LYS A 578 -2.93 -19.00 -65.72
N THR A 579 -1.82 -19.66 -66.12
CA THR A 579 -1.53 -19.97 -67.52
C THR A 579 -2.42 -21.08 -68.12
N GLY A 580 -3.39 -21.60 -67.37
CA GLY A 580 -4.35 -22.64 -67.76
C GLY A 580 -5.75 -22.13 -68.13
N GLY A 581 -5.89 -20.87 -68.61
CA GLY A 581 -7.16 -20.33 -68.97
C GLY A 581 -7.76 -20.92 -70.25
N ARG A 582 -9.04 -20.67 -70.48
CA ARG A 582 -9.92 -21.17 -71.55
C ARG A 582 -9.30 -21.25 -72.98
N GLY A 583 -8.14 -20.57 -73.24
CA GLY A 583 -7.45 -20.59 -74.50
C GLY A 583 -6.92 -21.99 -74.89
N VAL A 584 -6.32 -22.75 -74.00
CA VAL A 584 -5.76 -24.07 -74.31
C VAL A 584 -6.88 -25.05 -74.74
N TRP A 585 -8.05 -25.04 -74.11
CA TRP A 585 -9.18 -25.87 -74.46
C TRP A 585 -9.74 -25.51 -75.84
N MET A 586 -9.82 -24.22 -76.20
CA MET A 586 -10.30 -23.75 -77.53
C MET A 586 -9.35 -24.20 -78.67
N TYR A 587 -8.02 -24.10 -78.44
CA TYR A 587 -7.02 -24.55 -79.40
C TYR A 587 -6.96 -26.08 -79.51
N THR A 588 -7.19 -26.79 -78.46
CA THR A 588 -7.25 -28.29 -78.49
C THR A 588 -8.51 -28.77 -79.22
N VAL A 589 -9.62 -28.19 -78.91
CA VAL A 589 -10.91 -28.51 -79.67
C VAL A 589 -10.83 -28.09 -81.13
N GLY A 590 -10.30 -26.86 -81.38
CA GLY A 590 -10.10 -26.38 -82.76
C GLY A 590 -9.14 -27.28 -83.54
N GLY A 591 -8.05 -27.68 -82.96
CA GLY A 591 -7.08 -28.63 -83.54
C GLY A 591 -7.68 -30.02 -83.81
N ALA A 592 -8.46 -30.54 -82.89
CA ALA A 592 -9.18 -31.83 -83.07
C ALA A 592 -10.23 -31.79 -84.20
N LEU A 593 -10.96 -30.67 -84.33
CA LEU A 593 -11.92 -30.45 -85.41
C LEU A 593 -11.20 -30.38 -86.75
N LEU A 594 -10.08 -29.68 -86.88
CA LEU A 594 -9.30 -29.60 -88.10
C LEU A 594 -8.73 -30.96 -88.52
N LEU A 595 -8.21 -31.74 -87.57
CA LEU A 595 -7.75 -33.09 -87.83
C LEU A 595 -8.89 -34.04 -88.27
N GLY A 596 -10.07 -33.89 -87.65
CA GLY A 596 -11.26 -34.63 -88.02
C GLY A 596 -11.74 -34.28 -89.44
N ALA A 597 -11.75 -32.98 -89.78
CA ALA A 597 -12.08 -32.50 -91.12
C ALA A 597 -11.06 -33.00 -92.16
N ALA A 598 -9.77 -32.94 -91.92
CA ALA A 598 -8.70 -33.45 -92.77
C ALA A 598 -8.84 -34.96 -92.99
N ALA A 599 -9.08 -35.75 -91.94
CA ALA A 599 -9.34 -37.17 -92.05
C ALA A 599 -10.61 -37.47 -92.89
N PHE A 600 -11.66 -36.69 -92.67
CA PHE A 600 -12.90 -36.83 -93.48
C PHE A 600 -12.68 -36.56 -94.93
N ILE A 601 -11.91 -35.51 -95.28
CA ILE A 601 -11.54 -35.19 -96.65
C ILE A 601 -10.74 -36.33 -97.31
N VAL A 602 -9.74 -36.86 -96.62
CA VAL A 602 -8.91 -37.96 -97.07
C VAL A 602 -9.73 -39.25 -97.25
N ILE A 603 -10.65 -39.55 -96.35
CA ILE A 603 -11.57 -40.67 -96.52
C ILE A 603 -12.52 -40.53 -97.69
N ARG A 604 -13.02 -39.32 -97.88
CA ARG A 604 -13.91 -39.00 -98.98
C ARG A 604 -13.20 -39.02 -100.33
N SER A 605 -11.96 -38.52 -100.42
CA SER A 605 -11.13 -38.57 -101.62
C SER A 605 -10.76 -40.00 -102.00
N ARG A 606 -10.46 -40.87 -101.01
CA ARG A 606 -10.22 -42.29 -101.23
C ARG A 606 -11.45 -43.08 -101.65
N LYS A 607 -12.65 -42.65 -101.25
CA LYS A 607 -13.91 -43.24 -101.76
C LYS A 607 -14.23 -42.82 -103.21
N GLN A 608 -13.87 -41.64 -103.59
CA GLN A 608 -14.05 -41.17 -104.95
C GLN A 608 -13.07 -41.92 -105.95
N HIS A 609 -11.86 -42.22 -105.58
CA HIS A 609 -10.94 -42.96 -106.38
C HIS A 609 -11.25 -44.45 -106.48
N LYS A 610 -12.17 -45.00 -105.70
CA LYS A 610 -12.61 -46.40 -105.77
C LYS A 610 -13.89 -46.56 -106.64
N SER A 611 -14.47 -45.52 -107.12
CA SER A 611 -15.66 -45.60 -108.04
C SER A 611 -15.31 -45.31 -109.48
N GLU A 612 -14.00 -45.21 -109.83
CA GLU A 612 -13.51 -44.99 -111.23
C GLU A 612 -12.56 -46.13 -111.68
N GLN A 613 -12.64 -47.35 -111.04
CA GLN A 613 -12.09 -48.57 -111.64
C GLN A 613 -13.17 -49.59 -111.90
#